data_c556e15a714d728305500f3627d2a0a4
#
_entry.id   c556e15a714d728305500f3627d2a0a4
#
_cell.length_a   1.000
_cell.length_b   1.000
_cell.length_c   1.000
_cell.angle_alpha   90.00
_cell.angle_beta   90.00
_cell.angle_gamma   90.00
#
_symmetry.space_group_name_H-M   'P 1'
#
loop_
_entity.id
_entity.type
_entity.pdbx_description
1 polymer ?
#
loop_
_entity_poly.entity_id
_entity_poly.type
_entity_poly.pdbx_seq_one_letter_code
_entity_poly.pdbx_strand_id
1 'polypeptide(L)'
;MIFDSVAYKAVVSNGLVLDKNGNKMSKRLGNAVDPFSTIEKYGSDPLRWYMITNASPWDNIKFDIDGIEEVRRKFFGHYIIRIHSSLCTRTWMASTTPIRMWNGASVRRLTVGSFLC
;
A
#
# COMPACT_ATOMS: atom_id res chain seq x y z
N MET A 1 3.40 17.90 41.70
CA MET A 1 2.81 17.74 40.35
C MET A 1 2.00 18.98 40.04
N ILE A 2 2.05 19.51 38.80
CA ILE A 2 1.37 20.79 38.49
C ILE A 2 -0.14 20.60 38.35
N PHE A 3 -0.60 19.40 37.94
CA PHE A 3 -2.02 19.17 37.64
C PHE A 3 -2.69 18.05 38.46
N ASP A 4 -2.08 17.53 39.49
CA ASP A 4 -2.61 16.49 40.41
C ASP A 4 -3.35 15.32 39.71
N SER A 5 -3.04 15.06 38.44
CA SER A 5 -3.64 14.04 37.62
C SER A 5 -2.58 13.27 36.83
N VAL A 6 -2.92 12.06 36.43
CA VAL A 6 -2.06 11.23 35.56
C VAL A 6 -1.97 11.81 34.15
N ALA A 7 -0.78 11.83 33.55
CA ALA A 7 -0.57 12.36 32.19
C ALA A 7 -1.28 11.52 31.13
N TYR A 8 -1.39 10.20 31.35
CA TYR A 8 -2.01 9.25 30.40
C TYR A 8 -2.90 8.25 31.13
N LYS A 9 -4.01 7.87 30.52
CA LYS A 9 -4.84 6.75 30.99
C LYS A 9 -4.34 5.40 30.47
N ALA A 10 -3.72 5.39 29.32
CA ALA A 10 -3.11 4.19 28.72
C ALA A 10 -1.88 4.58 27.90
N VAL A 11 -0.87 3.73 27.91
CA VAL A 11 0.36 3.88 27.12
C VAL A 11 0.61 2.58 26.38
N VAL A 12 0.81 2.66 25.06
CA VAL A 12 1.25 1.55 24.25
C VAL A 12 2.71 1.81 23.86
N SER A 13 3.62 0.94 24.29
CA SER A 13 5.04 1.01 23.96
C SER A 13 5.32 0.06 22.80
N ASN A 14 5.85 0.59 21.70
CA ASN A 14 6.28 -0.21 20.56
C ASN A 14 7.73 -0.65 20.71
N GLY A 15 8.10 -1.73 20.01
CA GLY A 15 9.48 -2.17 19.88
C GLY A 15 10.36 -1.18 19.12
N LEU A 16 11.68 -1.37 19.20
CA LEU A 16 12.65 -0.56 18.48
C LEU A 16 12.81 -1.04 17.03
N VAL A 17 13.15 -0.10 16.15
CA VAL A 17 13.58 -0.43 14.78
C VAL A 17 15.09 -0.68 14.80
N LEU A 18 15.47 -1.88 14.43
CA LEU A 18 16.85 -2.36 14.40
C LEU A 18 17.33 -2.46 12.94
N ASP A 19 18.62 -2.48 12.75
CA ASP A 19 19.25 -2.76 11.47
C ASP A 19 19.03 -4.24 11.05
N LYS A 20 19.34 -4.58 9.81
CA LYS A 20 19.29 -5.96 9.26
C LYS A 20 19.97 -6.98 10.17
N ASN A 21 21.07 -6.60 10.80
CA ASN A 21 21.84 -7.43 11.73
C ASN A 21 21.25 -7.52 13.14
N GLY A 22 20.20 -6.77 13.44
CA GLY A 22 19.62 -6.68 14.78
C GLY A 22 20.31 -5.68 15.71
N ASN A 23 21.16 -4.80 15.19
CA ASN A 23 21.81 -3.76 15.97
C ASN A 23 20.94 -2.48 15.98
N LYS A 24 21.04 -1.73 17.07
CA LYS A 24 20.36 -0.43 17.17
C LYS A 24 20.88 0.53 16.11
N MET A 25 19.97 1.11 15.34
CA MET A 25 20.32 2.13 14.35
C MET A 25 20.89 3.39 15.04
N SER A 26 22.00 3.88 14.53
CA SER A 26 22.64 5.10 15.01
C SER A 26 23.29 5.85 13.85
N LYS A 27 23.08 7.17 13.82
CA LYS A 27 23.74 8.03 12.82
C LYS A 27 25.27 7.99 12.95
N ARG A 28 25.80 7.75 14.17
CA ARG A 28 27.25 7.65 14.43
C ARG A 28 27.86 6.39 13.80
N LEU A 29 27.09 5.30 13.72
CA LEU A 29 27.55 4.04 13.13
C LEU A 29 27.29 3.97 11.63
N GLY A 30 26.61 4.96 11.05
CA GLY A 30 26.29 4.98 9.62
C GLY A 30 25.26 3.92 9.17
N ASN A 31 24.65 3.20 10.12
CA ASN A 31 23.66 2.17 9.83
C ASN A 31 22.19 2.69 9.89
N ALA A 32 22.01 4.00 10.08
CA ALA A 32 20.69 4.60 10.06
C ALA A 32 20.23 4.80 8.62
N VAL A 33 19.08 4.23 8.29
CA VAL A 33 18.44 4.43 6.98
C VAL A 33 17.67 5.75 7.01
N ASP A 34 17.85 6.58 5.99
CA ASP A 34 17.08 7.80 5.84
C ASP A 34 15.64 7.46 5.38
N PRO A 35 14.62 7.84 6.18
CA PRO A 35 13.24 7.53 5.84
C PRO A 35 12.75 8.30 4.61
N PHE A 36 13.22 9.50 4.35
CA PHE A 36 12.76 10.32 3.25
C PHE A 36 13.20 9.75 1.90
N SER A 37 14.46 9.40 1.76
CA SER A 37 14.98 8.76 0.55
C SER A 37 14.33 7.40 0.30
N THR A 38 14.00 6.66 1.37
CA THR A 38 13.30 5.37 1.26
C THR A 38 11.86 5.55 0.80
N ILE A 39 11.15 6.55 1.32
CA ILE A 39 9.77 6.87 0.90
C ILE A 39 9.74 7.34 -0.56
N GLU A 40 10.71 8.16 -0.97
CA GLU A 40 10.79 8.65 -2.34
C GLU A 40 11.01 7.51 -3.34
N LYS A 41 11.85 6.54 -2.98
CA LYS A 41 12.20 5.40 -3.85
C LYS A 41 11.11 4.31 -3.92
N TYR A 42 10.54 3.95 -2.78
CA TYR A 42 9.64 2.79 -2.65
C TYR A 42 8.18 3.15 -2.46
N GLY A 43 7.88 4.37 -2.07
CA GLY A 43 6.55 4.83 -1.68
C GLY A 43 6.28 4.66 -0.19
N SER A 44 5.33 5.43 0.32
CA SER A 44 4.94 5.39 1.75
C SER A 44 4.18 4.12 2.13
N ASP A 45 3.30 3.63 1.25
CA ASP A 45 2.40 2.52 1.57
C ASP A 45 3.14 1.17 1.70
N PRO A 46 4.06 0.80 0.80
CA PRO A 46 4.88 -0.40 0.98
C PRO A 46 5.72 -0.36 2.25
N LEU A 47 6.29 0.81 2.59
CA LEU A 47 7.06 0.98 3.81
C LEU A 47 6.20 0.77 5.05
N ARG A 48 5.04 1.41 5.13
CA ARG A 48 4.10 1.28 6.25
C ARG A 48 3.60 -0.16 6.40
N TRP A 49 3.25 -0.79 5.28
CA TRP A 49 2.82 -2.19 5.28
C TRP A 49 3.92 -3.12 5.80
N TYR A 50 5.15 -2.94 5.33
CA TYR A 50 6.30 -3.70 5.81
C TYR A 50 6.50 -3.56 7.32
N MET A 51 6.44 -2.33 7.84
CA MET A 51 6.62 -2.07 9.28
C MET A 51 5.53 -2.72 10.14
N ILE A 52 4.29 -2.81 9.64
CA ILE A 52 3.18 -3.40 10.39
C ILE A 52 3.22 -4.94 10.33
N THR A 53 3.62 -5.52 9.20
CA THR A 53 3.56 -6.97 8.97
C THR A 53 4.81 -7.73 9.36
N ASN A 54 5.96 -7.05 9.49
CA ASN A 54 7.25 -7.68 9.72
C ASN A 54 7.45 -8.20 11.16
N ALA A 55 6.84 -7.57 12.14
CA ALA A 55 6.95 -7.98 13.54
C ALA A 55 5.69 -7.65 14.34
N SER A 56 5.52 -8.33 15.49
CA SER A 56 4.49 -7.96 16.46
C SER A 56 4.76 -6.56 17.02
N PRO A 57 3.71 -5.81 17.42
CA PRO A 57 3.88 -4.43 17.92
C PRO A 57 4.83 -4.31 19.13
N TRP A 58 4.97 -5.38 19.90
CA TRP A 58 5.78 -5.44 21.12
C TRP A 58 7.25 -5.82 20.82
N ASP A 59 7.50 -6.42 19.66
CA ASP A 59 8.82 -6.93 19.29
C ASP A 59 9.62 -5.88 18.51
N ASN A 60 10.94 -6.04 18.53
CA ASN A 60 11.83 -5.21 17.75
C ASN A 60 11.74 -5.57 16.26
N ILE A 61 11.63 -4.56 15.44
CA ILE A 61 11.54 -4.70 13.99
C ILE A 61 12.94 -4.67 13.39
N LYS A 62 13.31 -5.70 12.64
CA LYS A 62 14.52 -5.67 11.81
C LYS A 62 14.20 -5.02 10.48
N PHE A 63 14.84 -3.90 10.22
CA PHE A 63 14.61 -3.13 9.00
C PHE A 63 15.53 -3.62 7.88
N ASP A 64 14.92 -4.11 6.81
CA ASP A 64 15.61 -4.53 5.60
C ASP A 64 14.96 -3.90 4.35
N ILE A 65 15.78 -3.27 3.54
CA ILE A 65 15.32 -2.62 2.30
C ILE A 65 14.80 -3.66 1.30
N ASP A 66 15.45 -4.82 1.23
CA ASP A 66 15.03 -5.92 0.36
C ASP A 66 13.62 -6.42 0.70
N GLY A 67 13.27 -6.40 1.99
CA GLY A 67 11.92 -6.76 2.45
C GLY A 67 10.83 -5.80 1.98
N ILE A 68 11.14 -4.50 1.88
CA ILE A 68 10.20 -3.50 1.34
C ILE A 68 9.95 -3.77 -0.15
N GLU A 69 11.00 -4.08 -0.90
CA GLU A 69 10.89 -4.38 -2.33
C GLU A 69 10.08 -5.67 -2.57
N GLU A 70 10.26 -6.67 -1.73
CA GLU A 70 9.47 -7.90 -1.78
C GLU A 70 7.98 -7.63 -1.53
N VAL A 71 7.64 -6.82 -0.52
CA VAL A 71 6.26 -6.41 -0.23
C VAL A 71 5.67 -5.65 -1.42
N ARG A 72 6.43 -4.71 -2.00
CA ARG A 72 5.98 -3.96 -3.17
C ARG A 72 5.67 -4.88 -4.34
N ARG A 73 6.53 -5.85 -4.61
CA ARG A 73 6.37 -6.79 -5.71
C ARG A 73 5.23 -7.78 -5.47
N LYS A 74 5.22 -8.43 -4.31
CA LYS A 74 4.27 -9.51 -4.01
C LYS A 74 2.88 -9.00 -3.67
N PHE A 75 2.76 -8.04 -2.76
CA PHE A 75 1.46 -7.58 -2.30
C PHE A 75 0.89 -6.49 -3.21
N PHE A 76 1.58 -5.37 -3.35
CA PHE A 76 1.06 -4.24 -4.10
C PHE A 76 1.00 -4.51 -5.61
N GLY A 77 1.94 -5.27 -6.17
CA GLY A 77 1.89 -5.67 -7.57
C GLY A 77 0.63 -6.48 -7.89
N HIS A 78 0.33 -7.50 -7.09
CA HIS A 78 -0.88 -8.31 -7.26
C HIS A 78 -2.16 -7.52 -7.00
N TYR A 79 -2.16 -6.63 -6.01
CA TYR A 79 -3.31 -5.81 -5.68
C TYR A 79 -3.67 -4.84 -6.83
N ILE A 80 -2.67 -4.16 -7.37
CA ILE A 80 -2.85 -3.24 -8.51
C ILE A 80 -3.36 -3.99 -9.75
N ILE A 81 -2.77 -5.15 -10.06
CA ILE A 81 -3.21 -5.99 -11.20
C ILE A 81 -4.67 -6.41 -11.02
N ARG A 82 -5.08 -6.81 -9.81
CA ARG A 82 -6.48 -7.20 -9.54
C ARG A 82 -7.45 -6.04 -9.68
N ILE A 83 -7.11 -4.85 -9.18
CA ILE A 83 -7.96 -3.66 -9.35
C ILE A 83 -8.08 -3.31 -10.83
N HIS A 84 -6.96 -3.26 -11.54
CA HIS A 84 -6.95 -2.93 -12.97
C HIS A 84 -7.78 -3.93 -13.79
N SER A 85 -7.62 -5.22 -13.54
CA SER A 85 -8.41 -6.27 -14.18
C SER A 85 -9.93 -6.13 -13.88
N SER A 86 -10.28 -5.84 -12.62
CA SER A 86 -11.68 -5.64 -12.22
C SER A 86 -12.30 -4.39 -12.86
N LEU A 87 -11.54 -3.31 -12.99
CA LEU A 87 -11.98 -2.10 -13.66
C LEU A 87 -12.14 -2.33 -15.16
N CYS A 88 -11.20 -3.03 -15.78
CA CYS A 88 -11.26 -3.36 -17.21
C CYS A 88 -12.46 -4.25 -17.54
N THR A 89 -12.76 -5.27 -16.72
CA THR A 89 -13.97 -6.11 -16.90
C THR A 89 -15.25 -5.34 -16.68
N ARG A 90 -15.32 -4.44 -15.73
CA ARG A 90 -16.50 -3.57 -15.52
C ARG A 90 -16.75 -2.64 -16.70
N THR A 91 -15.68 -2.02 -17.21
CA THR A 91 -15.78 -1.15 -18.39
C THR A 91 -16.20 -1.94 -19.62
N TRP A 92 -15.66 -3.14 -19.81
CA TRP A 92 -16.03 -4.03 -20.91
C TRP A 92 -17.49 -4.50 -20.80
N MET A 93 -17.95 -4.91 -19.62
CA MET A 93 -19.35 -5.27 -19.39
C MET A 93 -20.30 -4.09 -19.59
N ALA A 94 -19.92 -2.89 -19.15
CA ALA A 94 -20.73 -1.69 -19.36
C ALA A 94 -20.82 -1.31 -20.86
N SER A 95 -19.77 -1.57 -21.64
CA SER A 95 -19.78 -1.32 -23.09
C SER A 95 -20.51 -2.39 -23.90
N THR A 96 -20.68 -3.59 -23.33
CA THR A 96 -21.35 -4.72 -24.00
C THR A 96 -22.84 -4.78 -23.68
N THR A 97 -23.32 -4.07 -22.67
CA THR A 97 -24.76 -3.90 -22.45
C THR A 97 -25.33 -2.98 -23.52
N PRO A 98 -26.21 -3.48 -24.42
CA PRO A 98 -26.84 -2.61 -25.41
C PRO A 98 -27.75 -1.65 -24.67
N ILE A 99 -27.39 -0.37 -24.70
CA ILE A 99 -28.28 0.70 -24.24
C ILE A 99 -29.48 0.66 -25.20
N ARG A 100 -30.58 0.08 -24.75
CA ARG A 100 -31.86 0.21 -25.42
C ARG A 100 -32.34 1.65 -25.26
N MET A 101 -31.89 2.52 -26.12
CA MET A 101 -32.58 3.78 -26.33
C MET A 101 -33.86 3.48 -27.10
N TRP A 102 -34.98 3.53 -26.39
CA TRP A 102 -36.29 3.45 -26.96
C TRP A 102 -36.61 4.76 -27.67
N ASN A 103 -36.32 4.83 -28.97
CA ASN A 103 -36.89 5.81 -29.87
C ASN A 103 -37.69 5.02 -30.93
N GLY A 104 -38.98 5.27 -30.94
CA GLY A 104 -40.05 4.54 -31.61
C GLY A 104 -39.98 4.32 -33.13
N ALA A 105 -38.80 4.18 -33.74
CA ALA A 105 -38.73 3.84 -35.18
C ALA A 105 -37.37 3.43 -35.73
N SER A 106 -36.48 2.85 -35.03
CA SER A 106 -35.43 1.95 -35.59
C SER A 106 -34.31 1.68 -34.57
N VAL A 107 -34.02 0.41 -34.34
CA VAL A 107 -32.88 -0.04 -33.51
C VAL A 107 -31.61 0.06 -34.36
N ARG A 108 -30.78 1.08 -34.16
CA ARG A 108 -29.42 1.10 -34.68
C ARG A 108 -28.48 0.53 -33.63
N ARG A 109 -27.80 -0.56 -33.98
CA ARG A 109 -26.76 -1.19 -33.16
C ARG A 109 -25.46 -0.35 -33.33
N LEU A 110 -25.12 0.42 -32.33
CA LEU A 110 -23.81 1.07 -32.29
C LEU A 110 -22.80 0.10 -31.67
N THR A 111 -21.94 -0.46 -32.50
CA THR A 111 -20.72 -1.14 -32.05
C THR A 111 -19.68 -0.08 -31.72
N VAL A 112 -19.41 0.13 -30.44
CA VAL A 112 -18.30 0.98 -30.00
C VAL A 112 -17.01 0.19 -30.21
N GLY A 113 -16.11 0.78 -31.00
CA GLY A 113 -14.85 0.18 -31.40
C GLY A 113 -13.96 -0.23 -30.25
N SER A 114 -13.15 -1.24 -30.52
CA SER A 114 -12.13 -1.83 -29.67
C SER A 114 -11.27 -0.78 -28.97
N PHE A 115 -11.48 -0.60 -27.68
CA PHE A 115 -10.46 -0.01 -26.80
C PHE A 115 -9.51 -1.13 -26.40
N LEU A 116 -8.28 -1.05 -26.88
CA LEU A 116 -7.16 -1.83 -26.39
C LEU A 116 -6.87 -1.45 -24.95
N CYS A 117 -7.03 -2.40 -24.03
CA CYS A 117 -6.44 -2.38 -22.69
C CYS A 117 -4.95 -2.78 -22.77
#